data_ffb5a94eea3fc9dd649df8aba5014027
#
_entry.id   ffb5a94eea3fc9dd649df8aba5014027
#
_cell.length_a   1.000
_cell.length_b   1.000
_cell.length_c   1.000
_cell.angle_alpha   90.00
_cell.angle_beta   90.00
_cell.angle_gamma   90.00
#
_symmetry.space_group_name_H-M   'P 1'
#
loop_
_entity.id
_entity.type
_entity.pdbx_description
1 polymer ?
#
loop_
_entity_poly.entity_id
_entity_poly.type
_entity_poly.pdbx_seq_one_letter_code
_entity_poly.pdbx_strand_id
1 'polypeptide(L)'
;KAAELAKMGEVLTNSHISGRRNLIINGDFQCWQRGTSATNAANNYLADRFRTNESTSGTWTVEQSSDHPTGAGFSLKSQVTGADTSITGGEYAYLHQNIEAQNLQGLNYGTSDAKDFTLSFWVKSNKTGTYCIVVRKFDNTTYHLVHEFSISSANTWEKKIITITPTAGSTSLITASAGAFDNNTGAGFQIGWILVMGSSLNGGTNNTWTSTTSHYATTNQVNWMDSTDNNF
;
A
#
# COMPACT_ATOMS: atom_id res chain seq x y z
N LYS A 1 10.36 4.70 -44.98
CA LYS A 1 9.13 3.99 -44.51
C LYS A 1 9.43 2.90 -43.47
N ALA A 2 10.40 1.99 -43.73
CA ALA A 2 10.75 0.96 -42.74
C ALA A 2 11.37 1.51 -41.44
N ALA A 3 12.22 2.55 -41.57
CA ALA A 3 12.82 3.24 -40.43
C ALA A 3 11.78 4.04 -39.60
N GLU A 4 10.75 4.54 -40.25
CA GLU A 4 9.64 5.24 -39.55
C GLU A 4 8.72 4.25 -38.82
N LEU A 5 8.47 3.09 -39.41
CA LEU A 5 7.73 1.99 -38.74
C LEU A 5 8.50 1.44 -37.54
N ALA A 6 9.83 1.31 -37.63
CA ALA A 6 10.68 0.92 -36.53
C ALA A 6 10.66 1.94 -35.39
N LYS A 7 10.69 3.26 -35.73
CA LYS A 7 10.53 4.34 -34.74
C LYS A 7 9.13 4.34 -34.07
N MET A 8 8.08 4.07 -34.84
CA MET A 8 6.73 3.91 -34.27
C MET A 8 6.64 2.69 -33.35
N GLY A 9 7.29 1.58 -33.69
CA GLY A 9 7.39 0.42 -32.82
C GLY A 9 8.15 0.72 -31.52
N GLU A 10 9.24 1.47 -31.63
CA GLU A 10 10.01 1.90 -30.46
C GLU A 10 9.22 2.89 -29.59
N VAL A 11 8.48 3.83 -30.20
CA VAL A 11 7.58 4.74 -29.49
C VAL A 11 6.44 3.99 -28.79
N LEU A 12 5.89 2.94 -29.41
CA LEU A 12 4.80 2.13 -28.82
C LEU A 12 5.29 1.16 -27.74
N THR A 13 6.52 0.64 -27.85
CA THR A 13 7.08 -0.33 -26.91
C THR A 13 7.85 0.31 -25.76
N ASN A 14 8.54 1.42 -26.00
CA ASN A 14 9.37 2.11 -24.99
C ASN A 14 8.77 3.42 -24.49
N SER A 15 7.74 3.96 -25.17
CA SER A 15 7.10 5.18 -24.69
C SER A 15 6.04 4.86 -23.65
N HIS A 16 5.84 5.82 -22.80
CA HIS A 16 4.83 5.82 -21.75
C HIS A 16 3.36 5.73 -22.24
N ILE A 17 3.12 5.59 -23.54
CA ILE A 17 1.79 5.50 -24.15
C ILE A 17 1.26 4.06 -24.12
N SER A 18 2.12 3.04 -24.14
CA SER A 18 1.73 1.63 -24.27
C SER A 18 1.60 0.86 -22.95
N GLY A 19 1.89 1.46 -21.80
CA GLY A 19 1.84 0.78 -20.49
C GLY A 19 0.84 1.39 -19.53
N ARG A 20 0.23 0.57 -18.69
CA ARG A 20 -0.49 1.03 -17.51
C ARG A 20 0.49 1.74 -16.57
N ARG A 21 0.41 3.05 -16.49
CA ARG A 21 1.25 3.85 -15.58
C ARG A 21 0.79 3.73 -14.14
N ASN A 22 -0.51 3.66 -13.93
CA ASN A 22 -1.09 3.48 -12.59
C ASN A 22 -1.51 2.03 -12.41
N LEU A 23 -0.85 1.35 -11.48
CA LEU A 23 -1.13 -0.04 -11.12
C LEU A 23 -2.20 -0.15 -10.03
N ILE A 24 -2.47 0.94 -9.31
CA ILE A 24 -3.55 1.01 -8.33
C ILE A 24 -4.88 1.16 -9.07
N ILE A 25 -5.81 0.26 -8.84
CA ILE A 25 -7.14 0.26 -9.43
C ILE A 25 -8.11 0.89 -8.43
N ASN A 26 -9.03 1.74 -8.91
CA ASN A 26 -10.02 2.45 -8.07
C ASN A 26 -9.36 3.33 -6.98
N GLY A 27 -8.21 3.94 -7.29
CA GLY A 27 -7.48 4.77 -6.33
C GLY A 27 -8.16 6.11 -6.00
N ASP A 28 -9.20 6.47 -6.73
CA ASP A 28 -10.09 7.62 -6.50
C ASP A 28 -11.40 7.23 -5.80
N PHE A 29 -11.54 5.96 -5.39
CA PHE A 29 -12.64 5.41 -4.61
C PHE A 29 -14.04 5.64 -5.20
N GLN A 30 -14.17 5.61 -6.53
CA GLN A 30 -15.45 5.76 -7.22
C GLN A 30 -16.31 4.50 -7.17
N CYS A 31 -15.71 3.31 -7.21
CA CYS A 31 -16.40 2.02 -7.30
C CYS A 31 -16.60 1.40 -5.91
N TRP A 32 -17.87 1.20 -5.53
CA TRP A 32 -18.29 0.60 -4.25
C TRP A 32 -19.48 -0.36 -4.50
N GLN A 33 -19.21 -1.51 -5.09
CA GLN A 33 -20.29 -2.45 -5.50
C GLN A 33 -20.88 -3.24 -4.33
N ARG A 34 -20.20 -3.31 -3.18
CA ARG A 34 -20.59 -4.11 -2.01
C ARG A 34 -21.16 -3.29 -0.85
N GLY A 35 -21.54 -2.03 -1.13
CA GLY A 35 -21.99 -1.08 -0.12
C GLY A 35 -20.94 -0.02 0.18
N THR A 36 -21.38 1.12 0.70
CA THR A 36 -20.56 2.32 0.92
C THR A 36 -20.11 2.50 2.38
N SER A 37 -20.48 1.58 3.26
CA SER A 37 -20.05 1.60 4.67
C SER A 37 -20.13 0.21 5.29
N ALA A 38 -19.21 -0.11 6.19
CA ALA A 38 -19.28 -1.27 7.07
C ALA A 38 -18.56 -1.02 8.40
N THR A 39 -19.06 -1.65 9.46
CA THR A 39 -18.46 -1.65 10.79
C THR A 39 -17.74 -2.98 11.00
N ASN A 40 -16.57 -2.94 11.67
CA ASN A 40 -15.73 -4.13 11.95
C ASN A 40 -15.52 -4.98 10.69
N ALA A 41 -15.14 -4.30 9.62
CA ALA A 41 -15.06 -4.88 8.29
C ALA A 41 -13.77 -5.71 8.11
N ALA A 42 -13.48 -6.61 9.05
CA ALA A 42 -12.36 -7.54 8.92
C ALA A 42 -12.48 -8.35 7.62
N ASN A 43 -11.43 -8.36 6.83
CA ASN A 43 -11.34 -9.13 5.58
C ASN A 43 -12.39 -8.79 4.51
N ASN A 44 -12.94 -7.59 4.51
CA ASN A 44 -13.95 -7.14 3.55
C ASN A 44 -13.38 -6.28 2.43
N TYR A 45 -13.99 -6.41 1.25
CA TYR A 45 -13.84 -5.48 0.14
C TYR A 45 -15.06 -4.56 0.13
N LEU A 46 -14.88 -3.29 0.46
CA LEU A 46 -15.92 -2.25 0.35
C LEU A 46 -15.69 -1.39 -0.87
N ALA A 47 -14.66 -0.55 -0.85
CA ALA A 47 -14.15 0.04 -2.09
C ALA A 47 -13.58 -1.09 -2.96
N ASP A 48 -14.02 -1.20 -4.19
CA ASP A 48 -13.58 -2.29 -5.06
C ASP A 48 -12.05 -2.28 -5.20
N ARG A 49 -11.44 -3.48 -5.09
CA ARG A 49 -10.01 -3.75 -5.07
C ARG A 49 -9.31 -3.44 -3.74
N PHE A 50 -9.86 -2.61 -2.85
CA PHE A 50 -9.31 -2.38 -1.51
C PHE A 50 -9.93 -3.32 -0.48
N ARG A 51 -9.09 -3.88 0.35
CA ARG A 51 -9.47 -4.81 1.40
C ARG A 51 -8.98 -4.31 2.76
N THR A 52 -9.82 -4.49 3.76
CA THR A 52 -9.45 -4.30 5.16
C THR A 52 -8.94 -5.60 5.76
N ASN A 53 -7.93 -5.51 6.61
CA ASN A 53 -7.53 -6.59 7.51
C ASN A 53 -7.47 -6.04 8.93
N GLU A 54 -8.03 -6.78 9.88
CA GLU A 54 -8.12 -6.34 11.26
C GLU A 54 -8.19 -7.54 12.20
N SER A 55 -7.51 -7.40 13.34
CA SER A 55 -7.56 -8.29 14.49
C SER A 55 -7.18 -7.47 15.73
N THR A 56 -8.11 -6.68 16.25
CA THR A 56 -7.95 -5.84 17.44
C THR A 56 -9.15 -5.99 18.36
N SER A 57 -9.04 -5.51 19.60
CA SER A 57 -10.17 -5.43 20.53
C SER A 57 -11.06 -4.22 20.26
N GLY A 58 -10.57 -3.25 19.47
CA GLY A 58 -11.30 -2.04 19.11
C GLY A 58 -12.36 -2.29 18.04
N THR A 59 -13.10 -1.25 17.74
CA THR A 59 -14.08 -1.24 16.66
C THR A 59 -13.88 -0.03 15.76
N TRP A 60 -14.14 -0.17 14.47
CA TRP A 60 -14.01 0.91 13.51
C TRP A 60 -14.96 0.74 12.33
N THR A 61 -15.23 1.82 11.65
CA THR A 61 -15.99 1.83 10.39
C THR A 61 -15.08 2.17 9.24
N VAL A 62 -15.44 1.67 8.06
CA VAL A 62 -14.88 2.08 6.77
C VAL A 62 -16.02 2.55 5.91
N GLU A 63 -15.89 3.74 5.31
CA GLU A 63 -16.95 4.35 4.53
C GLU A 63 -16.43 5.14 3.33
N GLN A 64 -17.30 5.30 2.34
CA GLN A 64 -17.09 6.26 1.27
C GLN A 64 -17.37 7.67 1.80
N SER A 65 -16.42 8.58 1.61
CA SER A 65 -16.54 9.96 2.09
C SER A 65 -16.53 10.94 0.92
N SER A 66 -17.37 11.97 1.02
CA SER A 66 -17.35 13.13 0.12
C SER A 66 -16.29 14.19 0.50
N ASP A 67 -15.59 14.00 1.62
CA ASP A 67 -14.41 14.80 1.96
C ASP A 67 -13.20 14.20 1.23
N HIS A 68 -12.69 14.88 0.23
CA HIS A 68 -11.66 14.40 -0.68
C HIS A 68 -10.68 15.52 -1.07
N PRO A 69 -9.45 15.21 -1.49
CA PRO A 69 -8.53 16.20 -2.03
C PRO A 69 -9.02 16.72 -3.39
N THR A 70 -8.55 17.92 -3.77
CA THR A 70 -8.89 18.51 -5.06
C THR A 70 -8.58 17.57 -6.22
N GLY A 71 -9.56 17.35 -7.09
CA GLY A 71 -9.44 16.49 -8.27
C GLY A 71 -9.85 15.02 -8.05
N ALA A 72 -10.21 14.61 -6.84
CA ALA A 72 -10.87 13.34 -6.57
C ALA A 72 -12.40 13.53 -6.47
N GLY A 73 -13.15 12.46 -6.52
CA GLY A 73 -14.61 12.48 -6.34
C GLY A 73 -15.02 11.99 -4.95
N PHE A 74 -14.25 11.05 -4.40
CA PHE A 74 -14.47 10.46 -3.09
C PHE A 74 -13.12 10.12 -2.42
N SER A 75 -13.19 9.80 -1.12
CA SER A 75 -12.12 9.14 -0.40
C SER A 75 -12.65 7.89 0.32
N LEU A 76 -11.74 7.02 0.74
CA LEU A 76 -12.03 5.98 1.70
C LEU A 76 -11.70 6.53 3.07
N LYS A 77 -12.67 6.57 3.98
CA LYS A 77 -12.47 7.01 5.35
C LYS A 77 -12.57 5.81 6.29
N SER A 78 -11.60 5.69 7.17
CA SER A 78 -11.62 4.80 8.32
C SER A 78 -11.84 5.62 9.59
N GLN A 79 -12.70 5.16 10.49
CA GLN A 79 -12.98 5.88 11.75
C GLN A 79 -13.12 4.90 12.91
N VAL A 80 -12.42 5.17 14.01
CA VAL A 80 -12.51 4.41 15.26
C VAL A 80 -13.85 4.71 15.93
N THR A 81 -14.60 3.68 16.26
CA THR A 81 -15.88 3.76 16.98
C THR A 81 -15.82 3.17 18.38
N GLY A 82 -14.81 2.32 18.64
CA GLY A 82 -14.47 1.81 19.97
C GLY A 82 -12.94 1.74 20.08
N ALA A 83 -12.39 2.53 21.01
CA ALA A 83 -10.94 2.63 21.16
C ALA A 83 -10.31 1.32 21.67
N ASP A 84 -9.09 1.03 21.21
CA ASP A 84 -8.17 0.06 21.76
C ASP A 84 -6.86 0.75 22.13
N THR A 85 -6.72 1.04 23.42
CA THR A 85 -5.56 1.74 23.95
C THR A 85 -4.39 0.81 24.31
N SER A 86 -4.59 -0.50 24.22
CA SER A 86 -3.62 -1.50 24.65
C SER A 86 -3.40 -2.58 23.59
N ILE A 87 -2.78 -2.18 22.49
CA ILE A 87 -2.50 -3.08 21.37
C ILE A 87 -1.55 -4.19 21.81
N THR A 88 -1.99 -5.43 21.73
CA THR A 88 -1.17 -6.61 22.02
C THR A 88 -0.26 -6.97 20.85
N GLY A 89 0.72 -7.84 21.09
CA GLY A 89 1.78 -8.15 20.12
C GLY A 89 1.30 -8.60 18.74
N GLY A 90 0.19 -9.36 18.69
CA GLY A 90 -0.35 -9.92 17.47
C GLY A 90 -1.47 -9.11 16.81
N GLU A 91 -1.89 -8.00 17.40
CA GLU A 91 -2.99 -7.18 16.89
C GLU A 91 -2.56 -6.28 15.73
N TYR A 92 -3.50 -6.05 14.82
CA TYR A 92 -3.27 -5.22 13.63
C TYR A 92 -4.57 -4.69 13.03
N ALA A 93 -4.48 -3.53 12.38
CA ALA A 93 -5.49 -3.04 11.44
C ALA A 93 -4.79 -2.31 10.27
N TYR A 94 -5.15 -2.66 9.05
CA TYR A 94 -4.62 -2.02 7.84
C TYR A 94 -5.54 -2.17 6.64
N LEU A 95 -5.37 -1.27 5.68
CA LEU A 95 -6.00 -1.30 4.37
C LEU A 95 -4.97 -1.79 3.35
N HIS A 96 -5.39 -2.55 2.34
CA HIS A 96 -4.46 -2.95 1.29
C HIS A 96 -5.12 -3.17 -0.06
N GLN A 97 -4.31 -3.14 -1.10
CA GLN A 97 -4.65 -3.59 -2.44
C GLN A 97 -3.62 -4.60 -2.93
N ASN A 98 -4.07 -5.66 -3.57
CA ASN A 98 -3.22 -6.61 -4.28
C ASN A 98 -3.12 -6.21 -5.75
N ILE A 99 -1.91 -6.35 -6.31
CA ILE A 99 -1.61 -6.15 -7.72
C ILE A 99 -1.13 -7.49 -8.27
N GLU A 100 -1.73 -7.94 -9.37
CA GLU A 100 -1.40 -9.22 -10.01
C GLU A 100 0.03 -9.21 -10.58
N ALA A 101 0.74 -10.32 -10.43
CA ALA A 101 2.13 -10.47 -10.83
C ALA A 101 2.37 -10.18 -12.33
N GLN A 102 1.45 -10.58 -13.20
CA GLN A 102 1.51 -10.28 -14.65
C GLN A 102 1.56 -8.77 -14.96
N ASN A 103 1.00 -7.91 -14.09
CA ASN A 103 1.00 -6.47 -14.26
C ASN A 103 2.30 -5.80 -13.78
N LEU A 104 3.19 -6.55 -13.13
CA LEU A 104 4.44 -6.07 -12.52
C LEU A 104 5.69 -6.43 -13.34
N GLN A 105 5.55 -7.15 -14.45
CA GLN A 105 6.66 -7.63 -15.26
C GLN A 105 7.59 -6.50 -15.73
N GLY A 106 7.04 -5.29 -15.96
CA GLY A 106 7.82 -4.11 -16.35
C GLY A 106 8.81 -3.60 -15.30
N LEU A 107 8.72 -4.09 -14.04
CA LEU A 107 9.67 -3.76 -12.98
C LEU A 107 10.97 -4.56 -13.09
N ASN A 108 11.02 -5.62 -13.90
CA ASN A 108 12.20 -6.47 -14.11
C ASN A 108 12.79 -7.04 -12.79
N TYR A 109 11.96 -7.27 -11.79
CA TYR A 109 12.41 -7.84 -10.51
C TYR A 109 12.98 -9.24 -10.73
N GLY A 110 14.00 -9.61 -9.96
CA GLY A 110 14.76 -10.84 -10.17
C GLY A 110 15.95 -10.68 -11.10
N THR A 111 16.28 -9.46 -11.52
CA THR A 111 17.40 -9.14 -12.41
C THR A 111 18.17 -7.91 -11.92
N SER A 112 19.40 -7.73 -12.46
CA SER A 112 20.19 -6.50 -12.22
C SER A 112 19.51 -5.24 -12.77
N ASP A 113 18.57 -5.37 -13.69
CA ASP A 113 17.84 -4.26 -14.34
C ASP A 113 16.51 -3.95 -13.65
N ALA A 114 16.33 -4.45 -12.42
CA ALA A 114 15.17 -4.17 -11.59
C ALA A 114 14.97 -2.67 -11.40
N LYS A 115 13.72 -2.21 -11.55
CA LYS A 115 13.36 -0.78 -11.58
C LYS A 115 12.71 -0.33 -10.30
N ASP A 116 12.89 0.95 -10.01
CA ASP A 116 12.16 1.66 -8.98
C ASP A 116 10.68 1.77 -9.34
N PHE A 117 9.83 1.89 -8.33
CA PHE A 117 8.48 2.35 -8.49
C PHE A 117 8.14 3.45 -7.49
N THR A 118 7.19 4.30 -7.85
CA THR A 118 6.74 5.39 -6.99
C THR A 118 5.27 5.18 -6.62
N LEU A 119 4.99 5.20 -5.33
CA LEU A 119 3.65 5.26 -4.77
C LEU A 119 3.35 6.71 -4.39
N SER A 120 2.23 7.26 -4.88
CA SER A 120 1.73 8.56 -4.42
C SER A 120 0.28 8.43 -4.00
N PHE A 121 -0.07 9.09 -2.89
CA PHE A 121 -1.42 9.10 -2.36
C PHE A 121 -1.66 10.38 -1.55
N TRP A 122 -2.93 10.71 -1.40
CA TRP A 122 -3.37 11.73 -0.45
C TRP A 122 -3.84 11.05 0.83
N VAL A 123 -3.53 11.68 1.95
CA VAL A 123 -3.92 11.20 3.27
C VAL A 123 -4.34 12.37 4.15
N LYS A 124 -5.33 12.11 5.01
CA LYS A 124 -5.82 13.04 6.02
C LYS A 124 -6.18 12.24 7.27
N SER A 125 -5.80 12.74 8.44
CA SER A 125 -6.17 12.16 9.74
C SER A 125 -6.27 13.28 10.77
N ASN A 126 -7.12 13.11 11.78
CA ASN A 126 -7.08 13.96 12.96
C ASN A 126 -5.95 13.57 13.92
N LYS A 127 -5.43 12.34 13.79
CA LYS A 127 -4.27 11.86 14.55
C LYS A 127 -2.99 12.05 13.75
N THR A 128 -2.13 12.97 14.20
CA THR A 128 -0.79 13.20 13.63
C THR A 128 0.20 12.16 14.12
N GLY A 129 1.32 12.00 13.41
CA GLY A 129 2.41 11.11 13.79
C GLY A 129 2.95 10.29 12.63
N THR A 130 3.71 9.26 12.94
CA THR A 130 4.32 8.36 11.96
C THR A 130 3.41 7.19 11.67
N TYR A 131 3.13 7.00 10.40
CA TYR A 131 2.41 5.86 9.83
C TYR A 131 3.33 5.10 8.89
N CYS A 132 2.99 3.86 8.60
CA CYS A 132 3.74 3.04 7.66
C CYS A 132 2.88 2.61 6.47
N ILE A 133 3.53 2.47 5.32
CA ILE A 133 3.09 1.56 4.28
C ILE A 133 3.92 0.29 4.35
N VAL A 134 3.34 -0.83 3.93
CA VAL A 134 4.06 -2.07 3.67
C VAL A 134 3.90 -2.46 2.21
N VAL A 135 5.00 -2.80 1.57
CA VAL A 135 5.02 -3.48 0.28
C VAL A 135 5.41 -4.93 0.53
N ARG A 136 4.49 -5.84 0.22
CA ARG A 136 4.76 -7.27 0.26
C ARG A 136 4.89 -7.77 -1.17
N LYS A 137 6.06 -8.25 -1.51
CA LYS A 137 6.34 -8.93 -2.77
C LYS A 137 6.12 -10.42 -2.56
N PHE A 138 5.24 -10.99 -3.35
CA PHE A 138 4.99 -12.43 -3.41
C PHE A 138 5.76 -13.07 -4.58
N ASP A 139 5.43 -14.30 -4.93
CA ASP A 139 6.11 -15.15 -5.91
C ASP A 139 7.54 -15.53 -5.54
N ASN A 140 7.99 -16.67 -6.00
CA ASN A 140 9.27 -17.28 -5.62
C ASN A 140 9.53 -17.17 -4.11
N THR A 141 10.09 -16.04 -3.67
CA THR A 141 10.30 -15.75 -2.24
C THR A 141 9.53 -14.50 -1.85
N THR A 142 8.84 -14.57 -0.71
CA THR A 142 8.15 -13.41 -0.15
C THR A 142 9.14 -12.47 0.52
N TYR A 143 9.10 -11.20 0.12
CA TYR A 143 9.87 -10.12 0.73
C TYR A 143 8.95 -9.01 1.18
N HIS A 144 9.30 -8.35 2.27
CA HIS A 144 8.60 -7.18 2.79
C HIS A 144 9.52 -5.96 2.74
N LEU A 145 8.92 -4.80 2.50
CA LEU A 145 9.53 -3.50 2.73
C LEU A 145 8.51 -2.63 3.47
N VAL A 146 8.96 -2.03 4.56
CA VAL A 146 8.18 -1.04 5.31
C VAL A 146 8.74 0.34 5.01
N HIS A 147 7.86 1.32 4.78
CA HIS A 147 8.27 2.71 4.60
C HIS A 147 7.42 3.63 5.47
N GLU A 148 8.08 4.47 6.26
CA GLU A 148 7.42 5.47 7.11
C GLU A 148 6.97 6.70 6.32
N PHE A 149 5.84 7.27 6.70
CA PHE A 149 5.42 8.60 6.32
C PHE A 149 4.78 9.31 7.52
N SER A 150 4.91 10.62 7.58
CA SER A 150 4.35 11.41 8.67
C SER A 150 3.07 12.10 8.23
N ILE A 151 2.06 12.12 9.09
CA ILE A 151 0.94 13.06 9.01
C ILE A 151 1.29 14.20 9.97
N SER A 152 1.55 15.38 9.40
CA SER A 152 2.11 16.53 10.12
C SER A 152 1.05 17.47 10.66
N SER A 153 -0.10 17.58 9.97
CA SER A 153 -1.17 18.51 10.31
C SER A 153 -2.50 17.76 10.41
N ALA A 154 -3.11 17.82 11.59
CA ALA A 154 -4.42 17.21 11.82
C ALA A 154 -5.49 17.81 10.88
N ASN A 155 -6.38 16.94 10.39
CA ASN A 155 -7.52 17.29 9.53
C ASN A 155 -7.13 18.03 8.22
N THR A 156 -5.91 17.81 7.73
CA THR A 156 -5.40 18.45 6.52
C THR A 156 -5.01 17.39 5.49
N TRP A 157 -5.45 17.56 4.24
CA TRP A 157 -5.03 16.69 3.15
C TRP A 157 -3.55 16.91 2.80
N GLU A 158 -2.74 15.87 2.96
CA GLU A 158 -1.32 15.87 2.64
C GLU A 158 -1.05 14.85 1.52
N LYS A 159 -0.32 15.28 0.49
CA LYS A 159 0.16 14.36 -0.56
C LYS A 159 1.47 13.72 -0.14
N LYS A 160 1.52 12.39 -0.19
CA LYS A 160 2.74 11.61 0.03
C LYS A 160 3.23 11.05 -1.30
N ILE A 161 4.55 11.07 -1.49
CA ILE A 161 5.23 10.52 -2.66
C ILE A 161 6.41 9.71 -2.13
N ILE A 162 6.41 8.41 -2.37
CA ILE A 162 7.38 7.45 -1.86
C ILE A 162 7.95 6.69 -3.05
N THR A 163 9.25 6.79 -3.27
CA THR A 163 9.97 5.98 -4.26
C THR A 163 10.66 4.82 -3.57
N ILE A 164 10.41 3.62 -4.04
CA ILE A 164 10.96 2.37 -3.53
C ILE A 164 11.93 1.81 -4.56
N THR A 165 13.18 1.61 -4.14
CA THR A 165 14.23 1.05 -4.98
C THR A 165 14.37 -0.45 -4.74
N PRO A 166 14.77 -1.24 -5.75
CA PRO A 166 15.02 -2.67 -5.59
C PRO A 166 16.14 -3.00 -4.59
N THR A 167 17.04 -2.05 -4.37
CA THR A 167 18.21 -2.19 -3.47
C THR A 167 18.00 -1.46 -2.14
N ALA A 168 16.78 -1.09 -1.79
CA ALA A 168 16.50 -0.40 -0.53
C ALA A 168 17.05 -1.19 0.68
N GLY A 169 17.73 -0.48 1.58
CA GLY A 169 18.48 -1.09 2.69
C GLY A 169 19.79 -1.75 2.28
N SER A 170 20.32 -1.42 1.09
CA SER A 170 21.56 -2.00 0.53
C SER A 170 21.50 -3.54 0.38
N THR A 171 20.32 -4.08 0.08
CA THR A 171 20.11 -5.52 -0.13
C THR A 171 20.03 -5.86 -1.61
N SER A 172 20.31 -7.12 -1.95
CA SER A 172 20.13 -7.68 -3.30
C SER A 172 18.91 -8.60 -3.41
N LEU A 173 18.02 -8.59 -2.41
CA LEU A 173 16.89 -9.53 -2.35
C LEU A 173 15.98 -9.43 -3.59
N ILE A 174 15.74 -8.23 -4.07
CA ILE A 174 14.85 -7.97 -5.21
C ILE A 174 15.57 -8.14 -6.55
N THR A 175 16.88 -7.88 -6.62
CA THR A 175 17.68 -8.00 -7.83
C THR A 175 18.16 -9.44 -8.09
N ALA A 176 18.17 -10.29 -7.08
CA ALA A 176 18.47 -11.72 -7.24
C ALA A 176 17.26 -12.47 -7.83
N SER A 177 17.50 -13.62 -8.46
CA SER A 177 16.47 -14.45 -9.11
C SER A 177 15.27 -14.78 -8.23
N ALA A 178 15.48 -14.95 -6.92
CA ALA A 178 14.41 -15.13 -5.94
C ALA A 178 13.46 -13.92 -5.81
N GLY A 179 13.89 -12.76 -6.28
CA GLY A 179 13.08 -11.53 -6.33
C GLY A 179 12.12 -11.49 -7.52
N ALA A 180 12.21 -12.37 -8.50
CA ALA A 180 11.38 -12.36 -9.69
C ALA A 180 9.88 -12.48 -9.40
N PHE A 181 9.07 -11.94 -10.32
CA PHE A 181 7.63 -12.20 -10.37
C PHE A 181 7.32 -13.30 -11.39
N ASP A 182 6.33 -14.13 -11.06
CA ASP A 182 5.72 -15.01 -12.04
C ASP A 182 4.84 -14.20 -13.00
N ASN A 183 4.68 -14.69 -14.23
CA ASN A 183 3.76 -14.07 -15.18
C ASN A 183 2.38 -14.75 -15.09
N ASN A 184 1.69 -14.51 -13.97
CA ASN A 184 0.39 -15.11 -13.66
C ASN A 184 -0.59 -14.11 -13.04
N THR A 185 -1.80 -14.56 -12.73
CA THR A 185 -2.88 -13.77 -12.11
C THR A 185 -2.83 -13.78 -10.58
N GLY A 186 -1.86 -14.44 -9.96
CA GLY A 186 -1.61 -14.39 -8.53
C GLY A 186 -1.18 -13.01 -8.08
N ALA A 187 -1.21 -12.78 -6.78
CA ALA A 187 -0.75 -11.52 -6.22
C ALA A 187 0.78 -11.43 -6.31
N GLY A 188 1.28 -10.47 -7.06
CA GLY A 188 2.71 -10.14 -7.11
C GLY A 188 3.08 -9.12 -6.03
N PHE A 189 2.31 -8.02 -5.90
CA PHE A 189 2.41 -7.08 -4.79
C PHE A 189 1.14 -7.04 -3.95
N GLN A 190 1.32 -6.75 -2.67
CA GLN A 190 0.32 -6.16 -1.79
C GLN A 190 0.88 -4.84 -1.28
N ILE A 191 0.15 -3.76 -1.51
CA ILE A 191 0.46 -2.45 -0.93
C ILE A 191 -0.52 -2.23 0.22
N GLY A 192 0.00 -2.05 1.43
CA GLY A 192 -0.80 -1.87 2.64
C GLY A 192 -0.52 -0.54 3.33
N TRP A 193 -1.58 0.14 3.79
CA TRP A 193 -1.53 1.32 4.65
C TRP A 193 -1.85 0.88 6.06
N ILE A 194 -0.88 1.05 6.96
CA ILE A 194 -0.95 0.54 8.32
C ILE A 194 -1.60 1.59 9.23
N LEU A 195 -2.64 1.18 9.94
CA LEU A 195 -3.35 2.01 10.92
C LEU A 195 -2.87 1.72 12.34
N VAL A 196 -2.71 0.43 12.66
CA VAL A 196 -2.15 -0.02 13.93
C VAL A 196 -1.43 -1.35 13.73
N MET A 197 -0.36 -1.58 14.48
CA MET A 197 0.42 -2.81 14.40
C MET A 197 1.05 -3.12 15.74
N GLY A 198 0.80 -4.32 16.26
CA GLY A 198 1.34 -4.80 17.52
C GLY A 198 2.82 -5.14 17.48
N SER A 199 3.44 -5.28 18.65
CA SER A 199 4.89 -5.39 18.80
C SER A 199 5.52 -6.62 18.16
N SER A 200 4.78 -7.67 17.90
CA SER A 200 5.25 -8.86 17.16
C SER A 200 5.31 -8.62 15.64
N LEU A 201 4.74 -7.52 15.14
CA LEU A 201 4.54 -7.25 13.73
C LEU A 201 5.17 -5.91 13.28
N ASN A 202 5.67 -5.09 14.21
CA ASN A 202 6.20 -3.76 13.93
C ASN A 202 7.74 -3.65 14.02
N GLY A 203 8.46 -4.76 13.96
CA GLY A 203 9.92 -4.80 14.02
C GLY A 203 10.64 -4.46 12.70
N GLY A 204 9.93 -3.89 11.72
CA GLY A 204 10.51 -3.55 10.42
C GLY A 204 11.52 -2.41 10.49
N THR A 205 12.52 -2.45 9.59
CA THR A 205 13.46 -1.35 9.37
C THR A 205 12.93 -0.48 8.22
N ASN A 206 12.85 0.83 8.47
CA ASN A 206 12.36 1.78 7.47
C ASN A 206 13.15 1.67 6.15
N ASN A 207 12.43 1.64 5.03
CA ASN A 207 12.96 1.61 3.67
C ASN A 207 14.01 0.51 3.45
N THR A 208 13.72 -0.71 3.93
CA THR A 208 14.65 -1.85 3.80
C THR A 208 13.89 -3.11 3.39
N TRP A 209 14.31 -3.75 2.30
CA TRP A 209 13.80 -5.06 1.92
C TRP A 209 14.29 -6.13 2.89
N THR A 210 13.38 -7.01 3.31
CA THR A 210 13.67 -8.11 4.24
C THR A 210 12.93 -9.38 3.85
N SER A 211 13.50 -10.52 4.17
CA SER A 211 12.84 -11.82 4.11
C SER A 211 12.02 -12.14 5.38
N THR A 212 12.04 -11.27 6.37
CA THR A 212 11.23 -11.42 7.58
C THR A 212 9.79 -11.02 7.28
N THR A 213 8.91 -12.01 7.19
CA THR A 213 7.52 -11.82 6.72
C THR A 213 6.54 -11.37 7.81
N SER A 214 6.98 -11.23 9.05
CA SER A 214 6.21 -10.65 10.16
C SER A 214 6.36 -9.13 10.31
N HIS A 215 7.19 -8.48 9.52
CA HIS A 215 7.42 -7.04 9.62
C HIS A 215 6.48 -6.26 8.68
N TYR A 216 5.47 -5.62 9.26
CA TYR A 216 4.47 -4.80 8.55
C TYR A 216 4.59 -3.31 8.82
N ALA A 217 5.21 -2.94 9.94
CA ALA A 217 5.45 -1.57 10.35
C ALA A 217 6.81 -1.45 11.05
N THR A 218 7.24 -0.22 11.33
CA THR A 218 8.31 0.06 12.27
C THR A 218 7.75 0.29 13.66
N THR A 219 8.61 0.33 14.67
CA THR A 219 8.22 0.65 16.06
C THR A 219 7.73 2.10 16.23
N ASN A 220 7.92 2.95 15.22
CA ASN A 220 7.43 4.34 15.21
C ASN A 220 5.96 4.47 14.79
N GLN A 221 5.33 3.37 14.33
CA GLN A 221 3.92 3.36 13.94
C GLN A 221 3.04 3.79 15.11
N VAL A 222 2.21 4.82 14.89
CA VAL A 222 1.23 5.26 15.89
C VAL A 222 0.15 4.19 16.12
N ASN A 223 -0.41 4.15 17.33
CA ASN A 223 -1.66 3.47 17.54
C ASN A 223 -2.81 4.38 17.10
N TRP A 224 -3.35 4.13 15.92
CA TRP A 224 -4.50 4.88 15.40
C TRP A 224 -5.79 4.61 16.20
N MET A 225 -5.90 3.44 16.85
CA MET A 225 -7.12 3.02 17.58
C MET A 225 -7.18 3.52 19.03
N ASP A 226 -6.23 4.30 19.52
CA ASP A 226 -6.15 4.70 20.92
C ASP A 226 -7.23 5.70 21.37
N SER A 227 -8.01 6.23 20.46
CA SER A 227 -9.10 7.16 20.78
C SER A 227 -10.27 6.98 19.81
N THR A 228 -11.49 7.00 20.37
CA THR A 228 -12.71 7.09 19.58
C THR A 228 -12.69 8.38 18.75
N ASP A 229 -13.24 8.31 17.53
CA ASP A 229 -13.23 9.37 16.53
C ASP A 229 -11.89 9.62 15.81
N ASN A 230 -10.81 8.92 16.15
CA ASN A 230 -9.65 8.91 15.27
C ASN A 230 -10.06 8.44 13.87
N ASN A 231 -9.61 9.17 12.84
CA ASN A 231 -9.91 8.90 11.44
C ASN A 231 -8.64 8.86 10.58
N PHE A 232 -8.76 8.21 9.40
CA PHE A 232 -7.68 8.08 8.43
C PHE A 232 -8.25 8.00 7.02
#